data_71a51e330632703b96d3342fe59810c4
#
_entry.id   71a51e330632703b96d3342fe59810c4
#
_cell.length_a   1.000
_cell.length_b   1.000
_cell.length_c   1.000
_cell.angle_alpha   90.00
_cell.angle_beta   90.00
_cell.angle_gamma   90.00
#
_symmetry.space_group_name_H-M   'P 1'
#
loop_
_entity.id
_entity.type
_entity.pdbx_description
1 polymer ?
#
loop_
_entity_poly.entity_id
_entity_poly.type
_entity_poly.pdbx_seq_one_letter_code
_entity_poly.pdbx_strand_id
1 'polypeptide(L)'
;IWKAFDQLQTYKEQIPDLFQYNEIMIASDGSEARMGSLSADAERFMQWRTVDGVNLDPYGEFGELETMVRGILTPAMLLDYLRFFVLFEDDGRLVKKIAGYHQFHAVRAAIAQVIAASAP
;
A
#
# COMPACT_ATOMS: atom_id res chain seq x y z
N ILE A 1 7.58 -12.28 -9.19
CA ILE A 1 6.79 -11.65 -8.12
C ILE A 1 5.56 -12.47 -7.72
N TRP A 2 4.82 -13.05 -8.66
CA TRP A 2 3.59 -13.78 -8.35
C TRP A 2 3.80 -15.06 -7.54
N LYS A 3 4.97 -15.69 -7.64
CA LYS A 3 5.35 -16.79 -6.73
C LYS A 3 5.44 -16.34 -5.28
N ALA A 4 5.88 -15.11 -5.03
CA ALA A 4 5.91 -14.55 -3.68
C ALA A 4 4.49 -14.28 -3.17
N PHE A 5 3.59 -13.80 -4.04
CA PHE A 5 2.17 -13.66 -3.70
C PHE A 5 1.54 -15.02 -3.35
N ASP A 6 1.70 -16.04 -4.18
CA ASP A 6 1.16 -17.39 -3.95
C ASP A 6 1.69 -17.99 -2.64
N GLN A 7 2.96 -17.74 -2.33
CA GLN A 7 3.56 -18.15 -1.05
C GLN A 7 2.88 -17.48 0.15
N LEU A 8 2.55 -16.19 0.04
CA LEU A 8 1.80 -15.48 1.08
C LEU A 8 0.40 -16.07 1.25
N GLN A 9 -0.31 -16.43 0.17
CA GLN A 9 -1.62 -17.08 0.27
C GLN A 9 -1.52 -18.44 0.96
N THR A 10 -0.50 -19.22 0.60
CA THR A 10 -0.22 -20.52 1.25
C THR A 10 0.01 -20.35 2.76
N TYR A 11 0.81 -19.37 3.17
CA TYR A 11 1.05 -19.11 4.59
C TYR A 11 -0.21 -18.64 5.32
N LYS A 12 -1.07 -17.86 4.69
CA LYS A 12 -2.36 -17.47 5.27
C LYS A 12 -3.24 -18.66 5.60
N GLU A 13 -3.21 -19.70 4.76
CA GLU A 13 -3.97 -20.93 4.98
C GLU A 13 -3.33 -21.83 6.06
N GLN A 14 -2.00 -21.95 6.03
CA GLN A 14 -1.27 -22.87 6.92
C GLN A 14 -0.98 -22.30 8.31
N ILE A 15 -0.76 -20.98 8.40
CA ILE A 15 -0.36 -20.30 9.63
C ILE A 15 -1.19 -18.99 9.78
N PRO A 16 -2.53 -19.07 9.93
CA PRO A 16 -3.39 -17.88 9.97
C PRO A 16 -3.04 -16.92 11.12
N ASP A 17 -2.56 -17.43 12.25
CA ASP A 17 -2.18 -16.61 13.40
C ASP A 17 -1.04 -15.63 13.11
N LEU A 18 -0.20 -15.91 12.12
CA LEU A 18 0.86 -15.01 11.67
C LEU A 18 0.31 -13.70 11.10
N PHE A 19 -0.91 -13.74 10.55
CA PHE A 19 -1.50 -12.65 9.78
C PHE A 19 -2.57 -11.85 10.52
N GLN A 20 -2.95 -12.26 11.73
CA GLN A 20 -4.08 -11.64 12.44
C GLN A 20 -3.93 -10.14 12.71
N TYR A 21 -2.70 -9.61 12.76
CA TYR A 21 -2.41 -8.20 12.97
C TYR A 21 -1.86 -7.49 11.71
N ASN A 22 -1.85 -8.17 10.56
CA ASN A 22 -1.31 -7.60 9.34
C ASN A 22 -2.34 -6.70 8.65
N GLU A 23 -1.97 -5.44 8.42
CA GLU A 23 -2.77 -4.49 7.64
C GLU A 23 -2.41 -4.53 6.17
N ILE A 24 -1.13 -4.63 5.86
CA ILE A 24 -0.56 -4.60 4.52
C ILE A 24 0.30 -5.83 4.32
N MET A 25 0.21 -6.40 3.13
CA MET A 25 1.09 -7.46 2.66
C MET A 25 1.90 -6.96 1.47
N ILE A 26 3.16 -7.32 1.42
CA ILE A 26 4.07 -6.95 0.34
C ILE A 26 4.66 -8.22 -0.27
N ALA A 27 4.54 -8.35 -1.57
CA ALA A 27 5.24 -9.37 -2.37
C ALA A 27 6.33 -8.69 -3.18
N SER A 28 7.54 -9.22 -3.15
CA SER A 28 8.67 -8.71 -3.91
C SER A 28 9.61 -9.83 -4.32
N ASP A 29 10.33 -9.63 -5.42
CA ASP A 29 11.46 -10.48 -5.86
C ASP A 29 12.80 -9.75 -5.78
N GLY A 30 12.81 -8.59 -5.12
CA GLY A 30 13.97 -7.73 -4.93
C GLY A 30 14.05 -6.56 -5.92
N SER A 31 13.36 -6.63 -7.04
CA SER A 31 13.26 -5.57 -8.05
C SER A 31 11.82 -5.07 -8.18
N GLU A 32 10.92 -5.96 -8.53
CA GLU A 32 9.48 -5.69 -8.53
C GLU A 32 8.92 -5.76 -7.10
N ALA A 33 7.93 -4.93 -6.81
CA ALA A 33 7.22 -4.94 -5.54
C ALA A 33 5.75 -4.59 -5.71
N ARG A 34 4.88 -5.34 -5.06
CA ARG A 34 3.43 -5.10 -5.02
C ARG A 34 2.95 -5.15 -3.58
N MET A 35 2.01 -4.30 -3.26
CA MET A 35 1.36 -4.26 -1.95
C MET A 35 -0.15 -4.41 -2.07
N GLY A 36 -0.74 -5.08 -1.11
CA GLY A 36 -2.17 -5.26 -1.00
C GLY A 36 -2.63 -5.41 0.44
N SER A 37 -3.93 -5.38 0.67
CA SER A 37 -4.49 -5.69 1.98
C SER A 37 -4.44 -7.20 2.26
N LEU A 38 -4.71 -7.58 3.50
CA LEU A 38 -4.78 -8.98 3.90
C LEU A 38 -5.82 -9.80 3.10
N SER A 39 -6.92 -9.18 2.71
CA SER A 39 -8.01 -9.81 1.95
C SER A 39 -7.92 -9.61 0.44
N ALA A 40 -6.87 -8.94 -0.06
CA ALA A 40 -6.70 -8.64 -1.48
C ALA A 40 -6.35 -9.90 -2.28
N ASP A 41 -6.96 -10.02 -3.47
CA ASP A 41 -6.53 -10.92 -4.52
C ASP A 41 -5.35 -10.36 -5.32
N ALA A 42 -4.82 -11.12 -6.28
CA ALA A 42 -3.68 -10.72 -7.08
C ALA A 42 -3.93 -9.42 -7.87
N GLU A 43 -5.15 -9.20 -8.35
CA GLU A 43 -5.50 -8.00 -9.13
C GLU A 43 -5.44 -6.72 -8.30
N ARG A 44 -5.59 -6.86 -6.99
CA ARG A 44 -5.56 -5.74 -6.03
C ARG A 44 -4.19 -5.53 -5.38
N PHE A 45 -3.21 -6.35 -5.73
CA PHE A 45 -1.81 -6.11 -5.38
C PHE A 45 -1.22 -5.12 -6.36
N MET A 46 -0.95 -3.90 -5.88
CA MET A 46 -0.57 -2.77 -6.71
C MET A 46 0.87 -2.31 -6.45
N GLN A 47 1.47 -1.74 -7.47
CA GLN A 47 2.76 -1.07 -7.41
C GLN A 47 2.63 0.28 -6.69
N TRP A 48 3.63 0.63 -5.90
CA TRP A 48 3.78 2.00 -5.42
C TRP A 48 4.71 2.77 -6.36
N ARG A 49 4.23 3.82 -7.01
CA ARG A 49 4.88 4.40 -8.18
C ARG A 49 5.54 5.76 -7.95
N THR A 50 5.62 6.24 -6.71
CA THR A 50 6.19 7.56 -6.44
C THR A 50 6.81 7.61 -5.05
N VAL A 51 7.89 8.38 -4.90
CA VAL A 51 8.50 8.70 -3.60
C VAL A 51 7.91 9.99 -3.04
N ASP A 52 7.78 11.01 -3.88
CA ASP A 52 7.41 12.39 -3.51
C ASP A 52 5.96 12.76 -3.82
N GLY A 53 5.21 11.86 -4.47
CA GLY A 53 3.83 12.11 -4.90
C GLY A 53 3.68 12.87 -6.22
N VAL A 54 4.79 13.24 -6.86
CA VAL A 54 4.82 14.04 -8.09
C VAL A 54 5.47 13.28 -9.24
N ASN A 55 6.68 12.77 -9.01
CA ASN A 55 7.45 12.04 -10.02
C ASN A 55 7.08 10.57 -10.00
N LEU A 56 6.60 10.05 -11.13
CA LEU A 56 6.24 8.64 -11.30
C LEU A 56 7.48 7.81 -11.65
N ASP A 57 7.51 6.61 -11.10
CA ASP A 57 8.51 5.59 -11.36
C ASP A 57 9.96 6.10 -11.23
N PRO A 58 10.32 6.75 -10.11
CA PRO A 58 11.67 7.25 -9.86
C PRO A 58 12.59 6.08 -9.48
N TYR A 59 12.78 5.14 -10.41
CA TYR A 59 13.53 3.91 -10.16
C TYR A 59 14.97 4.18 -9.74
N GLY A 60 15.36 3.59 -8.61
CA GLY A 60 16.75 3.48 -8.19
C GLY A 60 17.35 2.12 -8.56
N GLU A 61 18.37 1.71 -7.83
CA GLU A 61 19.08 0.44 -8.05
C GLU A 61 18.18 -0.79 -7.86
N PHE A 62 17.24 -0.72 -6.91
CA PHE A 62 16.30 -1.80 -6.57
C PHE A 62 14.89 -1.58 -7.16
N GLY A 63 14.77 -0.75 -8.16
CA GLY A 63 13.53 -0.57 -8.94
C GLY A 63 12.30 -0.23 -8.10
N GLU A 64 11.23 -1.00 -8.30
CA GLU A 64 9.94 -0.76 -7.62
C GLU A 64 10.02 -0.94 -6.10
N LEU A 65 10.83 -1.89 -5.62
CA LEU A 65 11.01 -2.10 -4.18
C LEU A 65 11.60 -0.87 -3.51
N GLU A 66 12.60 -0.24 -4.10
CA GLU A 66 13.20 0.99 -3.58
C GLU A 66 12.18 2.14 -3.55
N THR A 67 11.40 2.29 -4.61
CA THR A 67 10.34 3.30 -4.69
C THR A 67 9.30 3.10 -3.58
N MET A 68 8.90 1.86 -3.31
CA MET A 68 7.97 1.53 -2.23
C MET A 68 8.58 1.83 -0.85
N VAL A 69 9.82 1.42 -0.60
CA VAL A 69 10.49 1.63 0.69
C VAL A 69 10.70 3.13 0.97
N ARG A 70 11.15 3.89 -0.01
CA ARG A 70 11.40 5.33 0.13
C ARG A 70 10.12 6.18 0.10
N GLY A 71 9.07 5.68 -0.48
CA GLY A 71 7.75 6.30 -0.52
C GLY A 71 6.90 5.91 0.68
N ILE A 72 6.02 4.92 0.49
CA ILE A 72 4.98 4.60 1.49
C ILE A 72 5.52 4.00 2.79
N LEU A 73 6.65 3.30 2.78
CA LEU A 73 7.19 2.65 3.99
C LEU A 73 8.02 3.59 4.88
N THR A 74 8.14 4.86 4.54
CA THR A 74 8.68 5.84 5.49
C THR A 74 7.73 5.99 6.70
N PRO A 75 8.23 6.16 7.93
CA PRO A 75 7.38 6.13 9.13
C PRO A 75 6.18 7.09 9.08
N ALA A 76 6.37 8.32 8.65
CA ALA A 76 5.30 9.31 8.59
C ALA A 76 4.23 8.94 7.55
N MET A 77 4.64 8.51 6.35
CA MET A 77 3.72 8.12 5.29
C MET A 77 2.96 6.84 5.66
N LEU A 78 3.66 5.85 6.21
CA LEU A 78 3.06 4.60 6.63
C LEU A 78 2.01 4.80 7.73
N LEU A 79 2.30 5.63 8.73
CA LEU A 79 1.35 5.92 9.81
C LEU A 79 0.09 6.63 9.29
N ASP A 80 0.24 7.62 8.40
CA ASP A 80 -0.89 8.28 7.76
C ASP A 80 -1.72 7.29 6.93
N TYR A 81 -1.03 6.42 6.19
CA TYR A 81 -1.68 5.43 5.34
C TYR A 81 -2.50 4.43 6.16
N LEU A 82 -1.93 3.86 7.20
CA LEU A 82 -2.61 2.92 8.08
C LEU A 82 -3.80 3.58 8.80
N ARG A 83 -3.67 4.84 9.18
CA ARG A 83 -4.69 5.57 9.94
C ARG A 83 -5.89 5.99 9.09
N PHE A 84 -5.66 6.40 7.84
CA PHE A 84 -6.68 7.10 7.05
C PHE A 84 -7.03 6.42 5.73
N PHE A 85 -6.26 5.45 5.27
CA PHE A 85 -6.39 4.87 3.93
C PHE A 85 -6.62 3.35 3.93
N VAL A 86 -6.95 2.79 5.10
CA VAL A 86 -7.41 1.41 5.25
C VAL A 86 -8.89 1.46 5.56
N LEU A 87 -9.70 0.78 4.75
CA LEU A 87 -11.14 0.73 4.87
C LEU A 87 -11.62 -0.72 5.01
N PHE A 88 -12.73 -0.88 5.72
CA PHE A 88 -13.43 -2.15 5.81
C PHE A 88 -14.77 -2.05 5.09
N GLU A 89 -15.06 -3.01 4.25
CA GLU A 89 -16.34 -3.16 3.57
C GLU A 89 -16.95 -4.50 3.98
N ASP A 90 -18.21 -4.46 4.40
CA ASP A 90 -18.98 -5.65 4.73
C ASP A 90 -20.18 -5.73 3.80
N ASP A 91 -20.09 -6.58 2.79
CA ASP A 91 -21.17 -6.95 1.88
C ASP A 91 -21.41 -8.47 1.96
N GLY A 92 -21.69 -8.93 3.20
CA GLY A 92 -21.81 -10.35 3.53
C GLY A 92 -20.48 -11.08 3.71
N ARG A 93 -19.37 -10.44 3.37
CA ARG A 93 -17.99 -10.85 3.68
C ARG A 93 -17.16 -9.61 3.98
N LEU A 94 -16.51 -9.62 5.12
CA LEU A 94 -15.61 -8.53 5.50
C LEU A 94 -14.39 -8.49 4.58
N VAL A 95 -14.23 -7.39 3.86
CA VAL A 95 -13.10 -7.13 2.96
C VAL A 95 -12.36 -5.89 3.43
N LYS A 96 -11.06 -6.03 3.61
CA LYS A 96 -10.15 -4.92 3.89
C LYS A 96 -9.67 -4.34 2.57
N LYS A 97 -9.85 -3.04 2.37
CA LYS A 97 -9.39 -2.29 1.19
C LYS A 97 -8.35 -1.26 1.59
N ILE A 98 -7.36 -1.07 0.74
CA ILE A 98 -6.34 -0.04 0.89
C ILE A 98 -6.29 0.85 -0.34
N ALA A 99 -5.90 2.11 -0.16
CA ALA A 99 -5.82 3.08 -1.25
C ALA A 99 -4.62 2.82 -2.16
N GLY A 100 -4.79 3.04 -3.46
CA GLY A 100 -3.66 3.11 -4.39
C GLY A 100 -2.82 4.39 -4.18
N TYR A 101 -1.58 4.41 -4.70
CA TYR A 101 -0.67 5.55 -4.55
C TYR A 101 -1.29 6.87 -5.03
N HIS A 102 -2.01 6.83 -6.14
CA HIS A 102 -2.66 8.00 -6.72
C HIS A 102 -3.80 8.55 -5.83
N GLN A 103 -4.59 7.67 -5.21
CA GLN A 103 -5.64 8.07 -4.27
C GLN A 103 -5.03 8.68 -3.02
N PHE A 104 -4.01 8.05 -2.46
CA PHE A 104 -3.30 8.55 -1.28
C PHE A 104 -2.75 9.96 -1.50
N HIS A 105 -1.99 10.18 -2.56
CA HIS A 105 -1.39 11.48 -2.84
C HIS A 105 -2.42 12.53 -3.25
N ALA A 106 -3.47 12.17 -4.01
CA ALA A 106 -4.53 13.09 -4.38
C ALA A 106 -5.30 13.62 -3.16
N VAL A 107 -5.65 12.76 -2.23
CA VAL A 107 -6.34 13.17 -0.99
C VAL A 107 -5.46 14.06 -0.14
N ARG A 108 -4.18 13.72 0.04
CA ARG A 108 -3.23 14.55 0.79
C ARG A 108 -3.04 15.93 0.16
N ALA A 109 -2.91 16.00 -1.16
CA ALA A 109 -2.81 17.26 -1.89
C ALA A 109 -4.09 18.10 -1.74
N ALA A 110 -5.27 17.50 -1.85
CA ALA A 110 -6.54 18.18 -1.66
C ALA A 110 -6.67 18.76 -0.23
N ILE A 111 -6.34 17.98 0.79
CA ILE A 111 -6.35 18.46 2.19
C ILE A 111 -5.38 19.63 2.39
N ALA A 112 -4.17 19.54 1.84
CA ALA A 112 -3.19 20.63 1.93
C ALA A 112 -3.71 21.93 1.30
N GLN A 113 -4.38 21.85 0.14
CA GLN A 113 -5.00 22.98 -0.54
C GLN A 113 -6.15 23.59 0.29
N VAL A 114 -7.00 22.76 0.88
CA VAL A 114 -8.09 23.25 1.74
C VAL A 114 -7.54 23.97 2.96
N ILE A 115 -6.53 23.42 3.62
CA ILE A 115 -5.88 24.05 4.78
C ILE A 115 -5.26 25.38 4.36
N ALA A 116 -4.53 25.43 3.25
CA ALA A 116 -3.90 26.67 2.76
C ALA A 116 -4.96 27.75 2.41
N ALA A 117 -6.08 27.37 1.80
CA ALA A 117 -7.17 28.29 1.46
C ALA A 117 -7.97 28.76 2.69
N SER A 118 -7.94 27.99 3.81
CA SER A 118 -8.66 28.31 5.04
C SER A 118 -7.80 29.09 6.07
N ALA A 119 -6.51 29.27 5.77
CA ALA A 119 -5.63 30.06 6.62
C ALA A 119 -5.98 31.56 6.53
N PRO A 120 -6.09 32.28 7.66
CA PRO A 120 -6.42 33.71 7.68
C PRO A 120 -5.31 34.57 7.11
#